data_b2e1668582bfec8eca7298f56c061759
#
_entry.id   b2e1668582bfec8eca7298f56c061759
#
_cell.length_a   1.000
_cell.length_b   1.000
_cell.length_c   1.000
_cell.angle_alpha   90.00
_cell.angle_beta   90.00
_cell.angle_gamma   90.00
#
_symmetry.space_group_name_H-M   'P 1'
#
loop_
_entity.id
_entity.type
_entity.pdbx_description
1 polymer ?
#
loop_
_entity_poly.entity_id
_entity_poly.type
_entity_poly.pdbx_seq_one_letter_code
_entity_poly.pdbx_strand_id
1 'polypeptide(L)'
;MLDRAVAASSNGIIITGPNLPDAPIIYVNPAFERTTGYSKDEVLGRNCRFLQKGDRDQSAIQELREAIKASRECRVVLKNYKKDGTLFWNELYVSPVHDEEGRLTNFVGVQNDVTDRKRSRRSVTSCSPASSSLGLIP
;
A
#
# COMPACT_ATOMS: atom_id res chain seq x y z
N MET A 1 11.34 14.97 8.56
CA MET A 1 11.37 15.64 7.52
C MET A 1 11.30 14.84 6.30
N LEU A 2 10.31 15.00 5.57
CA LEU A 2 10.14 14.34 4.34
C LEU A 2 10.92 15.12 3.35
N ASP A 3 11.95 14.53 2.84
CA ASP A 3 12.81 15.28 2.01
C ASP A 3 12.49 15.10 0.56
N ARG A 4 13.30 15.65 -0.28
CA ARG A 4 13.09 15.60 -1.70
C ARG A 4 13.12 14.21 -2.26
N ALA A 5 13.87 13.30 -1.63
CA ALA A 5 13.95 11.94 -2.12
C ALA A 5 12.61 11.25 -2.01
N VAL A 6 11.89 11.47 -0.91
CA VAL A 6 10.57 10.88 -0.73
C VAL A 6 9.60 11.48 -1.74
N ALA A 7 9.62 12.81 -1.89
CA ALA A 7 8.70 13.46 -2.80
C ALA A 7 8.96 13.09 -4.24
N ALA A 8 10.22 12.84 -4.58
CA ALA A 8 10.60 12.55 -5.96
C ALA A 8 10.55 11.07 -6.32
N SER A 9 10.24 10.21 -5.37
CA SER A 9 10.20 8.77 -5.64
C SER A 9 9.21 8.45 -6.74
N SER A 10 9.54 7.49 -7.58
CA SER A 10 8.61 7.03 -8.61
C SER A 10 7.55 6.11 -8.03
N ASN A 11 7.76 5.58 -6.83
CA ASN A 11 6.75 4.77 -6.17
C ASN A 11 5.86 5.65 -5.31
N GLY A 12 4.61 5.30 -5.19
CA GLY A 12 3.70 6.04 -4.31
C GLY A 12 4.11 5.84 -2.86
N ILE A 13 4.14 6.91 -2.09
CA ILE A 13 4.47 6.84 -0.68
C ILE A 13 3.33 7.46 0.12
N ILE A 14 2.90 6.73 1.15
CA ILE A 14 1.83 7.16 2.06
C ILE A 14 2.38 7.10 3.46
N ILE A 15 2.06 8.11 4.25
CA ILE A 15 2.39 8.07 5.68
C ILE A 15 1.08 8.23 6.44
N THR A 16 0.86 7.38 7.43
CA THR A 16 -0.34 7.45 8.26
C THR A 16 0.01 7.76 9.69
N GLY A 17 -0.98 8.25 10.44
CA GLY A 17 -0.81 8.55 11.85
C GLY A 17 -1.62 7.58 12.70
N PRO A 18 -1.04 6.45 13.08
CA PRO A 18 -1.80 5.40 13.79
C PRO A 18 -2.30 5.81 15.16
N ASN A 19 -1.74 6.86 15.72
CA ASN A 19 -2.17 7.33 17.03
C ASN A 19 -3.32 8.35 16.93
N LEU A 20 -3.76 8.65 15.72
CA LEU A 20 -4.91 9.52 15.50
C LEU A 20 -6.12 8.66 15.20
N PRO A 21 -7.34 9.17 15.39
CA PRO A 21 -8.53 8.36 15.16
C PRO A 21 -8.57 7.80 13.74
N ASP A 22 -8.78 6.51 13.65
CA ASP A 22 -8.92 5.78 12.37
C ASP A 22 -7.65 5.83 11.51
N ALA A 23 -6.50 6.07 12.13
CA ALA A 23 -5.19 6.03 11.45
C ALA A 23 -5.22 6.72 10.08
N PRO A 24 -5.41 8.02 10.05
CA PRO A 24 -5.59 8.74 8.78
C PRO A 24 -4.30 8.90 8.02
N ILE A 25 -4.43 9.11 6.71
CA ILE A 25 -3.30 9.49 5.87
C ILE A 25 -2.91 10.91 6.25
N ILE A 26 -1.62 11.14 6.50
CA ILE A 26 -1.12 12.47 6.81
C ILE A 26 -0.17 12.98 5.73
N TYR A 27 0.27 12.11 4.82
CA TYR A 27 1.14 12.53 3.72
C TYR A 27 1.02 11.56 2.56
N VAL A 28 1.01 12.09 1.35
CA VAL A 28 1.20 11.27 0.13
C VAL A 28 2.12 12.06 -0.79
N ASN A 29 2.90 11.35 -1.58
CA ASN A 29 3.81 12.00 -2.53
C ASN A 29 3.14 12.12 -3.91
N PRO A 30 3.75 12.86 -4.85
CA PRO A 30 3.16 13.01 -6.17
C PRO A 30 2.95 11.71 -6.92
N ALA A 31 3.81 10.71 -6.71
CA ALA A 31 3.64 9.42 -7.39
C ALA A 31 2.35 8.74 -6.96
N PHE A 32 1.96 8.90 -5.69
CA PHE A 32 0.69 8.36 -5.22
C PHE A 32 -0.46 8.97 -6.02
N GLU A 33 -0.39 10.29 -6.24
CA GLU A 33 -1.45 10.97 -6.97
C GLU A 33 -1.54 10.49 -8.41
N ARG A 34 -0.39 10.26 -9.03
CA ARG A 34 -0.37 9.77 -10.41
C ARG A 34 -0.91 8.35 -10.51
N THR A 35 -0.54 7.51 -9.56
CA THR A 35 -0.94 6.11 -9.59
C THR A 35 -2.42 5.93 -9.29
N THR A 36 -2.95 6.67 -8.33
CA THR A 36 -4.31 6.43 -7.89
C THR A 36 -5.33 7.36 -8.51
N GLY A 37 -4.89 8.50 -9.03
CA GLY A 37 -5.80 9.51 -9.54
C GLY A 37 -6.42 10.40 -8.47
N TYR A 38 -6.15 10.13 -7.20
CA TYR A 38 -6.65 10.98 -6.13
C TYR A 38 -5.61 12.04 -5.81
N SER A 39 -6.04 13.27 -5.57
CA SER A 39 -5.12 14.31 -5.14
C SER A 39 -4.87 14.20 -3.64
N LYS A 40 -3.81 14.80 -3.18
CA LYS A 40 -3.52 14.76 -1.76
C LYS A 40 -4.65 15.40 -0.95
N ASP A 41 -5.24 16.46 -1.46
CA ASP A 41 -6.32 17.13 -0.72
C ASP A 41 -7.53 16.22 -0.55
N GLU A 42 -7.71 15.27 -1.47
CA GLU A 42 -8.84 14.36 -1.39
C GLU A 42 -8.61 13.25 -0.37
N VAL A 43 -7.35 12.93 -0.08
CA VAL A 43 -7.06 11.76 0.74
C VAL A 43 -6.56 12.07 2.13
N LEU A 44 -6.03 13.25 2.37
CA LEU A 44 -5.52 13.58 3.70
C LEU A 44 -6.65 13.50 4.71
N GLY A 45 -6.39 12.86 5.83
CA GLY A 45 -7.38 12.69 6.88
C GLY A 45 -8.24 11.45 6.74
N ARG A 46 -8.06 10.69 5.68
CA ARG A 46 -8.86 9.47 5.47
C ARG A 46 -8.03 8.24 5.73
N ASN A 47 -8.68 7.16 6.12
CA ASN A 47 -8.01 5.87 6.23
C ASN A 47 -7.81 5.30 4.83
N CYS A 48 -6.68 4.61 4.62
CA CYS A 48 -6.34 4.08 3.29
C CYS A 48 -7.31 3.06 2.75
N ARG A 49 -8.20 2.53 3.57
CA ARG A 49 -9.09 1.46 3.10
C ARG A 49 -10.01 1.90 1.98
N PHE A 50 -10.15 3.21 1.75
CA PHE A 50 -11.00 3.67 0.65
C PHE A 50 -10.47 3.19 -0.70
N LEU A 51 -9.17 2.90 -0.79
CA LEU A 51 -8.61 2.40 -2.04
C LEU A 51 -9.11 1.00 -2.38
N GLN A 52 -9.74 0.31 -1.46
CA GLN A 52 -10.26 -1.01 -1.71
C GLN A 52 -11.67 -0.98 -2.29
N LYS A 53 -12.34 0.14 -2.20
CA LYS A 53 -13.69 0.35 -2.74
C LYS A 53 -14.64 -0.81 -2.46
N GLY A 54 -14.60 -1.32 -1.26
CA GLY A 54 -15.50 -2.39 -0.86
C GLY A 54 -15.00 -3.80 -1.18
N ASP A 55 -13.91 -3.92 -1.93
CA ASP A 55 -13.36 -5.23 -2.26
C ASP A 55 -12.44 -5.64 -1.12
N ARG A 56 -13.04 -5.98 0.00
CA ARG A 56 -12.30 -6.23 1.22
C ARG A 56 -12.07 -7.70 1.54
N ASP A 57 -12.62 -8.57 0.72
CA ASP A 57 -12.48 -10.00 0.94
C ASP A 57 -11.23 -10.49 0.22
N GLN A 58 -10.09 -10.06 0.73
CA GLN A 58 -8.79 -10.41 0.18
C GLN A 58 -7.92 -10.88 1.34
N SER A 59 -7.25 -12.02 1.17
CA SER A 59 -6.39 -12.53 2.23
C SER A 59 -5.26 -11.56 2.55
N ALA A 60 -4.81 -10.81 1.54
CA ALA A 60 -3.75 -9.83 1.77
C ALA A 60 -4.19 -8.74 2.75
N ILE A 61 -5.47 -8.40 2.77
CA ILE A 61 -5.97 -7.38 3.71
C ILE A 61 -5.88 -7.91 5.14
N GLN A 62 -6.19 -9.19 5.33
CA GLN A 62 -6.10 -9.77 6.65
C GLN A 62 -4.65 -9.79 7.13
N GLU A 63 -3.74 -10.17 6.26
CA GLU A 63 -2.33 -10.20 6.58
C GLU A 63 -1.82 -8.81 6.94
N LEU A 64 -2.23 -7.80 6.18
CA LEU A 64 -1.86 -6.43 6.43
C LEU A 64 -2.39 -5.96 7.78
N ARG A 65 -3.64 -6.27 8.06
CA ARG A 65 -4.27 -5.87 9.31
C ARG A 65 -3.54 -6.45 10.52
N GLU A 66 -3.14 -7.70 10.41
CA GLU A 66 -2.43 -8.35 11.50
C GLU A 66 -1.04 -7.74 11.71
N ALA A 67 -0.37 -7.40 10.62
CA ALA A 67 0.95 -6.78 10.73
C ALA A 67 0.86 -5.41 11.37
N ILE A 68 -0.15 -4.63 10.98
CA ILE A 68 -0.34 -3.30 11.55
C ILE A 68 -0.64 -3.40 13.03
N LYS A 69 -1.48 -4.35 13.43
CA LYS A 69 -1.79 -4.54 14.82
C LYS A 69 -0.56 -4.91 15.62
N ALA A 70 0.34 -5.67 15.05
CA ALA A 70 1.57 -6.11 15.71
C ALA A 70 2.72 -5.12 15.52
N SER A 71 2.49 -4.01 14.85
CA SER A 71 3.52 -3.02 14.56
C SER A 71 4.73 -3.65 13.87
N ARG A 72 4.47 -4.48 12.87
CA ARG A 72 5.57 -5.10 12.12
C ARG A 72 5.49 -4.76 10.65
N GLU A 73 6.60 -4.98 9.96
CA GLU A 73 6.67 -4.80 8.53
C GLU A 73 5.82 -5.81 7.81
N CYS A 74 5.31 -5.43 6.66
CA CYS A 74 4.48 -6.32 5.87
C CYS A 74 4.60 -5.98 4.41
N ARG A 75 4.63 -6.99 3.56
CA ARG A 75 4.61 -6.77 2.13
C ARG A 75 3.50 -7.65 1.54
N VAL A 76 2.57 -7.05 0.89
CA VAL A 76 1.44 -7.77 0.30
C VAL A 76 1.14 -7.22 -1.07
N VAL A 77 0.47 -8.03 -1.89
CA VAL A 77 -0.04 -7.57 -3.18
C VAL A 77 -1.55 -7.65 -3.09
N LEU A 78 -2.21 -6.52 -3.26
CA LEU A 78 -3.66 -6.52 -3.15
C LEU A 78 -4.30 -5.70 -4.25
N LYS A 79 -5.59 -5.92 -4.44
CA LYS A 79 -6.33 -5.16 -5.44
C LYS A 79 -6.73 -3.84 -4.83
N ASN A 80 -6.42 -2.77 -5.54
CA ASN A 80 -6.86 -1.44 -5.18
C ASN A 80 -7.53 -0.82 -6.38
N TYR A 81 -8.19 0.29 -6.18
CA TYR A 81 -8.95 0.92 -7.23
C TYR A 81 -8.62 2.39 -7.32
N LYS A 82 -8.41 2.86 -8.55
CA LYS A 82 -8.13 4.26 -8.79
C LYS A 82 -9.41 5.06 -8.61
N LYS A 83 -9.28 6.37 -8.61
CA LYS A 83 -10.42 7.24 -8.42
C LYS A 83 -11.53 6.97 -9.45
N ASP A 84 -11.15 6.64 -10.68
CA ASP A 84 -12.12 6.37 -11.73
C ASP A 84 -12.68 4.94 -11.68
N GLY A 85 -12.32 4.17 -10.69
CA GLY A 85 -12.81 2.80 -10.54
C GLY A 85 -11.95 1.73 -11.17
N THR A 86 -10.88 2.12 -11.85
CA THR A 86 -10.01 1.14 -12.50
C THR A 86 -9.25 0.33 -11.46
N LEU A 87 -9.29 -0.99 -11.60
CA LEU A 87 -8.54 -1.88 -10.73
C LEU A 87 -7.05 -1.79 -11.02
N PHE A 88 -6.23 -1.77 -9.99
CA PHE A 88 -4.79 -1.99 -10.18
C PHE A 88 -4.28 -2.89 -9.05
N TRP A 89 -3.24 -3.66 -9.36
CA TRP A 89 -2.62 -4.52 -8.37
C TRP A 89 -1.52 -3.72 -7.69
N ASN A 90 -1.64 -3.57 -6.38
CA ASN A 90 -0.74 -2.75 -5.59
C ASN A 90 0.17 -3.64 -4.76
N GLU A 91 1.46 -3.61 -5.06
CA GLU A 91 2.43 -4.25 -4.18
C GLU A 91 2.75 -3.23 -3.10
N LEU A 92 2.29 -3.49 -1.91
CA LEU A 92 2.36 -2.55 -0.81
C LEU A 92 3.34 -3.05 0.24
N TYR A 93 4.29 -2.19 0.57
CA TYR A 93 5.28 -2.49 1.58
C TYR A 93 5.02 -1.51 2.73
N VAL A 94 4.72 -2.02 3.90
CA VAL A 94 4.37 -1.19 5.05
C VAL A 94 5.41 -1.38 6.15
N SER A 95 5.89 -0.29 6.71
CA SER A 95 6.86 -0.33 7.78
C SER A 95 6.44 0.60 8.91
N PRO A 96 6.59 0.15 10.16
CA PRO A 96 6.34 1.02 11.29
C PRO A 96 7.53 1.95 11.52
N VAL A 97 7.25 3.15 12.00
CA VAL A 97 8.27 4.11 12.38
C VAL A 97 8.12 4.38 13.87
N HIS A 98 9.21 4.29 14.61
CA HIS A 98 9.20 4.49 16.05
C HIS A 98 10.08 5.68 16.42
N ASP A 99 9.76 6.33 17.52
CA ASP A 99 10.58 7.43 18.01
C ASP A 99 11.76 6.86 18.82
N GLU A 100 12.52 7.76 19.42
CA GLU A 100 13.72 7.35 20.15
C GLU A 100 13.40 6.52 21.38
N GLU A 101 12.20 6.65 21.90
CA GLU A 101 11.78 5.86 23.05
C GLU A 101 11.13 4.55 22.63
N GLY A 102 11.11 4.24 21.34
CA GLY A 102 10.53 3.00 20.87
C GLY A 102 9.02 3.03 20.69
N ARG A 103 8.41 4.21 20.74
CA ARG A 103 6.97 4.31 20.58
C ARG A 103 6.60 4.46 19.12
N LEU A 104 5.57 3.76 18.69
CA LEU A 104 5.12 3.84 17.31
C LEU A 104 4.58 5.23 17.03
N THR A 105 5.09 5.89 16.00
CA THR A 105 4.61 7.20 15.62
C THR A 105 3.90 7.22 14.28
N ASN A 106 4.32 6.37 13.35
CA ASN A 106 3.75 6.37 12.01
C ASN A 106 3.87 5.01 11.36
N PHE A 107 3.10 4.80 10.29
CA PHE A 107 3.40 3.74 9.33
C PHE A 107 3.71 4.41 8.01
N VAL A 108 4.69 3.87 7.29
CA VAL A 108 5.02 4.32 5.96
C VAL A 108 4.67 3.20 5.00
N GLY A 109 3.89 3.52 3.97
CA GLY A 109 3.55 2.55 2.93
C GLY A 109 4.18 2.96 1.62
N VAL A 110 4.82 2.01 0.95
CA VAL A 110 5.38 2.24 -0.37
C VAL A 110 4.55 1.40 -1.34
N GLN A 111 3.99 2.04 -2.36
CA GLN A 111 3.11 1.40 -3.32
C GLN A 111 3.80 1.24 -4.64
N ASN A 112 3.60 0.10 -5.28
CA ASN A 112 4.11 -0.12 -6.61
C ASN A 112 3.00 -0.80 -7.42
N ASP A 113 2.61 -0.19 -8.53
CA ASP A 113 1.57 -0.75 -9.38
C ASP A 113 2.20 -1.87 -10.19
N VAL A 114 1.82 -3.09 -9.91
CA VAL A 114 2.37 -4.27 -10.56
C VAL A 114 1.34 -4.94 -11.48
N THR A 115 0.39 -4.16 -11.94
CA THR A 115 -0.68 -4.68 -12.78
C THR A 115 -0.13 -5.37 -14.04
N ASP A 116 0.82 -4.76 -14.69
CA ASP A 116 1.39 -5.36 -15.90
C ASP A 116 2.14 -6.65 -15.58
N ARG A 117 2.85 -6.68 -14.48
CA ARG A 117 3.55 -7.87 -14.05
C ARG A 117 2.56 -9.00 -13.72
N LYS A 118 1.46 -8.65 -13.05
CA LYS A 118 0.43 -9.62 -12.73
C LYS A 118 -0.23 -10.15 -13.99
N ARG A 119 -0.46 -9.27 -14.93
CA ARG A 119 -1.08 -9.65 -16.18
C ARG A 119 -0.18 -10.58 -16.97
N SER A 120 1.11 -10.28 -17.05
CA SER A 120 2.06 -11.11 -17.73
C SER A 120 2.18 -12.45 -17.07
N ARG A 121 2.22 -12.45 -15.74
CA ARG A 121 2.31 -13.68 -15.02
C ARG A 121 1.09 -14.54 -15.28
N ARG A 122 -0.06 -13.93 -15.38
CA ARG A 122 -1.26 -14.66 -15.64
C ARG A 122 -1.22 -15.32 -17.02
N SER A 123 -0.66 -14.63 -17.99
CA SER A 123 -0.62 -15.21 -19.30
C SER A 123 0.38 -16.35 -19.41
N VAL A 124 1.35 -16.45 -18.53
CA VAL A 124 2.24 -17.57 -18.54
C VAL A 124 2.00 -18.53 -17.42
N THR A 125 0.96 -18.30 -16.71
CA THR A 125 0.67 -19.05 -15.57
C THR A 125 0.56 -20.47 -15.75
N SER A 126 0.05 -20.85 -16.82
CA SER A 126 -0.11 -22.25 -17.04
C SER A 126 1.19 -22.96 -16.85
N CYS A 127 2.25 -22.30 -16.90
CA CYS A 127 3.50 -22.95 -16.81
C CYS A 127 4.08 -23.02 -15.45
N SER A 128 3.51 -22.43 -14.48
CA SER A 128 4.28 -22.32 -13.32
C SER A 128 3.59 -22.20 -12.04
N PRO A 129 2.96 -23.20 -11.64
CA PRO A 129 2.30 -23.18 -10.37
C PRO A 129 3.28 -23.01 -9.26
N ALA A 130 4.42 -23.55 -9.47
CA ALA A 130 5.39 -23.48 -8.41
C ALA A 130 5.82 -22.09 -8.15
N SER A 131 5.91 -21.32 -9.17
CA SER A 131 6.39 -20.01 -8.95
C SER A 131 5.39 -19.22 -8.17
N SER A 132 4.17 -19.63 -8.23
CA SER A 132 3.22 -18.83 -7.51
C SER A 132 3.44 -19.00 -6.04
N SER A 133 3.93 -20.11 -5.69
CA SER A 133 4.07 -20.28 -4.32
C SER A 133 5.04 -19.33 -3.81
N LEU A 134 5.87 -19.00 -4.65
CA LEU A 134 6.79 -18.20 -4.22
C LEU A 134 6.26 -17.04 -3.99
N GLY A 135 5.56 -17.06 -4.52
CA GLY A 135 5.02 -16.00 -4.38
C GLY A 135 5.05 -15.58 -3.16
N LEU A 136 5.34 -16.02 -2.99
CA LEU A 136 5.55 -15.69 -2.09
C LEU A 136 5.34 -14.57 -1.88
N ILE A 137 5.01 -14.27 -2.32
CA ILE A 137 4.87 -13.17 -2.26
C ILE A 137 3.88 -13.08 -1.84
N PRO A 138 3.87 -12.95 -1.20
CA PRO A 138 2.93 -12.96 -0.65
C PRO A 138 2.18 -12.61 -1.18
#